data_30250f041632d16f157b09502ea08fdd
#
_entry.id   30250f041632d16f157b09502ea08fdd
#
_cell.length_a   1.000
_cell.length_b   1.000
_cell.length_c   1.000
_cell.angle_alpha   90.00
_cell.angle_beta   90.00
_cell.angle_gamma   90.00
#
_symmetry.space_group_name_H-M   'P 1'
#
loop_
_entity.id
_entity.type
_entity.pdbx_description
1 polymer ?
#
loop_
_entity_poly.entity_id
_entity_poly.type
_entity_poly.pdbx_seq_one_letter_code
_entity_poly.pdbx_strand_id
1 'polypeptide(L)'
;MVSFHKEKNALVTLFTHPNSHPYDSGLLIADQNLAVQAWLTKEDKRPAYYKNRVNAGLHVISPQILDMVSVDAERIGTENPDTGKICKVDLDRMLLKPLAGSGRMFCYDSPEYVKDMGTPERFYAVEKDYMAGRVTAKNLKNKQKAIFLDRDGTINKYVGFLRDIEQFELLDGVTDAIKKINESGYLCIVVTNQPVIARSEEHTSELQSLPNLVC
;
A
#
# COMPACT_ATOMS: atom_id res chain seq x y z
N MET A 1 -15.69 -2.04 3.90
CA MET A 1 -15.13 -3.38 3.72
C MET A 1 -16.20 -4.49 3.76
N VAL A 2 -17.03 -4.63 4.80
CA VAL A 2 -18.08 -5.68 4.87
C VAL A 2 -19.10 -5.57 3.73
N SER A 3 -19.60 -4.37 3.41
CA SER A 3 -20.52 -4.15 2.29
C SER A 3 -19.90 -4.55 0.96
N PHE A 4 -18.63 -4.17 0.74
CA PHE A 4 -17.85 -4.57 -0.43
C PHE A 4 -17.69 -6.10 -0.54
N HIS A 5 -17.39 -6.77 0.58
CA HIS A 5 -17.28 -8.21 0.64
C HIS A 5 -18.58 -8.90 0.18
N LYS A 6 -19.73 -8.43 0.67
CA LYS A 6 -21.05 -8.93 0.27
C LYS A 6 -21.36 -8.64 -1.21
N GLU A 7 -21.09 -7.42 -1.67
CA GLU A 7 -21.28 -7.01 -3.08
C GLU A 7 -20.49 -7.90 -4.05
N LYS A 8 -19.23 -8.19 -3.71
CA LYS A 8 -18.38 -9.07 -4.51
C LYS A 8 -18.67 -10.54 -4.36
N ASN A 9 -19.59 -10.94 -3.47
CA ASN A 9 -19.82 -12.33 -3.10
C ASN A 9 -18.49 -13.06 -2.81
N ALA A 10 -17.63 -12.37 -2.06
CA ALA A 10 -16.27 -12.81 -1.81
C ALA A 10 -16.21 -13.96 -0.79
N LEU A 11 -15.21 -14.82 -0.93
CA LEU A 11 -14.79 -15.71 0.16
C LEU A 11 -13.87 -14.99 1.13
N VAL A 12 -13.00 -14.15 0.57
CA VAL A 12 -12.05 -13.35 1.35
C VAL A 12 -11.96 -11.95 0.78
N THR A 13 -11.98 -10.96 1.66
CA THR A 13 -11.61 -9.58 1.33
C THR A 13 -10.45 -9.16 2.22
N LEU A 14 -9.35 -8.78 1.59
CA LEU A 14 -8.14 -8.30 2.24
C LEU A 14 -8.16 -6.78 2.29
N PHE A 15 -7.94 -6.19 3.45
CA PHE A 15 -7.63 -4.77 3.52
C PHE A 15 -6.22 -4.54 2.98
N THR A 16 -6.10 -3.67 1.99
CA THR A 16 -4.84 -3.44 1.30
C THR A 16 -4.47 -1.97 1.28
N HIS A 17 -3.18 -1.71 1.42
CA HIS A 17 -2.63 -0.36 1.42
C HIS A 17 -1.24 -0.33 0.77
N PRO A 18 -0.76 0.85 0.34
CA PRO A 18 0.63 0.99 -0.08
C PRO A 18 1.57 0.90 1.14
N ASN A 19 2.73 0.27 0.95
CA ASN A 19 3.76 0.13 1.97
C ASN A 19 5.02 0.87 1.53
N SER A 20 5.75 1.48 2.48
CA SER A 20 7.05 2.10 2.25
C SER A 20 8.15 1.09 1.88
N HIS A 21 7.94 -0.21 2.16
CA HIS A 21 8.87 -1.31 1.88
C HIS A 21 8.16 -2.42 1.08
N PRO A 22 7.62 -2.14 -0.12
CA PRO A 22 6.85 -3.14 -0.87
C PRO A 22 7.69 -4.35 -1.28
N TYR A 23 9.00 -4.18 -1.44
CA TYR A 23 9.94 -5.23 -1.80
C TYR A 23 10.15 -6.28 -0.70
N ASP A 24 9.92 -5.93 0.57
CA ASP A 24 10.03 -6.85 1.73
C ASP A 24 8.71 -7.50 2.10
N SER A 25 7.61 -7.02 1.55
CA SER A 25 6.26 -7.40 1.96
C SER A 25 5.62 -8.36 0.98
N GLY A 26 4.60 -9.10 1.45
CA GLY A 26 3.72 -9.87 0.57
C GLY A 26 2.94 -8.94 -0.36
N LEU A 27 3.25 -8.99 -1.64
CA LEU A 27 2.63 -8.16 -2.67
C LEU A 27 1.39 -8.84 -3.24
N LEU A 28 0.30 -8.10 -3.36
CA LEU A 28 -0.94 -8.57 -3.97
C LEU A 28 -1.10 -8.03 -5.39
N ILE A 29 -1.14 -8.92 -6.35
CA ILE A 29 -1.47 -8.60 -7.74
C ILE A 29 -2.97 -8.81 -7.90
N ALA A 30 -3.71 -7.79 -8.29
CA ALA A 30 -5.14 -7.86 -8.54
C ALA A 30 -5.49 -7.28 -9.91
N ASP A 31 -6.57 -7.76 -10.49
CA ASP A 31 -7.12 -7.25 -11.72
C ASP A 31 -7.88 -5.92 -11.55
N GLN A 32 -8.51 -5.45 -12.62
CA GLN A 32 -9.31 -4.21 -12.63
C GLN A 32 -10.53 -4.26 -11.70
N ASN A 33 -11.04 -5.47 -11.42
CA ASN A 33 -12.16 -5.69 -10.51
C ASN A 33 -11.72 -5.88 -9.06
N LEU A 34 -10.42 -5.73 -8.78
CA LEU A 34 -9.77 -5.94 -7.49
C LEU A 34 -9.73 -7.42 -7.05
N ALA A 35 -10.01 -8.37 -7.95
CA ALA A 35 -9.84 -9.79 -7.67
C ALA A 35 -8.34 -10.15 -7.64
N VAL A 36 -7.91 -10.80 -6.57
CA VAL A 36 -6.50 -11.18 -6.36
C VAL A 36 -6.14 -12.29 -7.35
N GLN A 37 -5.15 -12.00 -8.20
CA GLN A 37 -4.60 -12.93 -9.19
C GLN A 37 -3.38 -13.68 -8.65
N ALA A 38 -2.57 -13.02 -7.83
CA ALA A 38 -1.40 -13.61 -7.20
C ALA A 38 -1.08 -12.93 -5.86
N TRP A 39 -0.51 -13.72 -4.97
CA TRP A 39 0.08 -13.25 -3.71
C TRP A 39 1.56 -13.61 -3.71
N LEU A 40 2.41 -12.62 -3.97
CA LEU A 40 3.85 -12.78 -4.12
C LEU A 40 4.57 -12.50 -2.80
N THR A 41 5.46 -13.38 -2.43
CA THR A 41 6.38 -13.19 -1.31
C THR A 41 7.65 -12.45 -1.80
N LYS A 42 8.58 -12.19 -0.91
CA LYS A 42 9.88 -11.57 -1.27
C LYS A 42 10.76 -12.49 -2.14
N GLU A 43 10.52 -13.79 -2.05
CA GLU A 43 11.27 -14.81 -2.80
C GLU A 43 10.70 -15.02 -4.22
N ASP A 44 9.47 -14.60 -4.47
CA ASP A 44 8.81 -14.76 -5.76
C ASP A 44 9.31 -13.72 -6.76
N LYS A 45 9.46 -14.12 -8.03
CA LYS A 45 9.77 -13.18 -9.12
C LYS A 45 8.64 -12.17 -9.29
N ARG A 46 8.96 -10.90 -9.16
CA ARG A 46 7.98 -9.82 -9.29
C ARG A 46 7.94 -9.28 -10.72
N PRO A 47 6.76 -8.81 -11.19
CA PRO A 47 6.65 -8.07 -12.43
C PRO A 47 7.51 -6.80 -12.40
N ALA A 48 7.94 -6.31 -13.57
CA ALA A 48 8.67 -5.03 -13.68
C ALA A 48 7.82 -3.85 -13.17
N TYR A 49 6.50 -3.90 -13.41
CA TYR A 49 5.55 -2.90 -12.94
C TYR A 49 4.45 -3.56 -12.12
N TYR A 50 4.18 -3.02 -10.94
CA TYR A 50 3.09 -3.47 -10.08
C TYR A 50 2.57 -2.33 -9.21
N LYS A 51 1.29 -2.37 -8.88
CA LYS A 51 0.73 -1.46 -7.89
C LYS A 51 1.24 -1.83 -6.50
N ASN A 52 1.76 -0.85 -5.77
CA ASN A 52 2.17 -1.03 -4.38
C ASN A 52 0.94 -1.35 -3.52
N ARG A 53 0.68 -2.63 -3.33
CA ARG A 53 -0.49 -3.16 -2.64
C ARG A 53 -0.09 -4.33 -1.77
N VAL A 54 -0.13 -4.14 -0.46
CA VAL A 54 0.22 -5.17 0.52
C VAL A 54 -0.96 -5.47 1.44
N ASN A 55 -0.99 -6.70 1.97
CA ASN A 55 -1.97 -7.09 2.97
C ASN A 55 -1.69 -6.38 4.29
N ALA A 56 -2.72 -5.73 4.85
CA ALA A 56 -2.63 -5.00 6.13
C ALA A 56 -2.95 -5.88 7.35
N GLY A 57 -3.23 -7.17 7.15
CA GLY A 57 -3.59 -8.08 8.25
C GLY A 57 -5.03 -7.93 8.76
N LEU A 58 -5.88 -7.14 8.08
CA LEU A 58 -7.30 -7.03 8.37
C LEU A 58 -8.11 -7.69 7.26
N HIS A 59 -8.95 -8.65 7.61
CA HIS A 59 -9.68 -9.48 6.65
C HIS A 59 -11.17 -9.55 6.97
N VAL A 60 -12.00 -9.71 5.92
CA VAL A 60 -13.37 -10.22 6.02
C VAL A 60 -13.38 -11.58 5.35
N ILE A 61 -13.82 -12.60 6.07
CA ILE A 61 -13.76 -14.00 5.65
C ILE A 61 -15.17 -14.59 5.73
N SER A 62 -15.61 -15.22 4.65
CA SER A 62 -16.84 -16.00 4.63
C SER A 62 -16.64 -17.34 5.33
N PRO A 63 -17.58 -17.83 6.16
CA PRO A 63 -17.43 -19.11 6.88
C PRO A 63 -17.12 -20.31 5.97
N GLN A 64 -17.59 -20.29 4.73
CA GLN A 64 -17.36 -21.35 3.73
C GLN A 64 -15.88 -21.65 3.48
N ILE A 65 -14.97 -20.72 3.81
CA ILE A 65 -13.54 -20.97 3.67
C ILE A 65 -13.06 -22.09 4.59
N LEU A 66 -13.72 -22.28 5.74
CA LEU A 66 -13.36 -23.30 6.71
C LEU A 66 -13.60 -24.71 6.16
N ASP A 67 -14.60 -24.87 5.27
CA ASP A 67 -14.90 -26.14 4.62
C ASP A 67 -13.91 -26.49 3.49
N MET A 68 -13.14 -25.47 3.04
CA MET A 68 -12.20 -25.60 1.93
C MET A 68 -10.77 -25.92 2.40
N VAL A 69 -10.52 -25.87 3.70
CA VAL A 69 -9.19 -26.03 4.26
C VAL A 69 -9.10 -27.33 5.04
N SER A 70 -8.19 -28.18 4.57
CA SER A 70 -7.76 -29.36 5.35
C SER A 70 -6.56 -28.96 6.20
N VAL A 71 -6.78 -28.83 7.49
CA VAL A 71 -5.70 -28.63 8.47
C VAL A 71 -5.49 -29.94 9.19
N ASP A 72 -4.27 -30.45 9.17
CA ASP A 72 -3.90 -31.63 9.97
C ASP A 72 -3.83 -31.21 11.44
N ALA A 73 -4.98 -31.34 12.12
CA ALA A 73 -5.13 -30.90 13.50
C ALA A 73 -4.24 -31.69 14.47
N GLU A 74 -3.87 -32.92 14.13
CA GLU A 74 -3.01 -33.74 14.99
C GLU A 74 -1.57 -33.25 15.03
N ARG A 75 -1.15 -32.54 13.99
CA ARG A 75 0.21 -31.95 13.91
C ARG A 75 0.32 -30.56 14.54
N ILE A 76 -0.80 -29.91 14.83
CA ILE A 76 -0.78 -28.56 15.44
C ILE A 76 -0.22 -28.65 16.86
N GLY A 77 0.77 -27.81 17.17
CA GLY A 77 1.45 -27.78 18.47
C GLY A 77 2.53 -28.84 18.63
N THR A 78 2.69 -29.76 17.66
CA THR A 78 3.80 -30.73 17.66
C THR A 78 5.05 -30.16 16.99
N GLU A 79 6.20 -30.72 17.31
CA GLU A 79 7.44 -30.36 16.66
C GLU A 79 7.52 -31.01 15.26
N ASN A 80 7.83 -30.22 14.24
CA ASN A 80 8.06 -30.74 12.90
C ASN A 80 9.40 -31.48 12.87
N PRO A 81 9.44 -32.78 12.56
CA PRO A 81 10.64 -33.60 12.64
C PRO A 81 11.75 -33.12 11.69
N ASP A 82 11.40 -32.48 10.56
CA ASP A 82 12.36 -32.05 9.55
C ASP A 82 12.97 -30.68 9.87
N THR A 83 12.27 -29.84 10.60
CA THR A 83 12.67 -28.42 10.83
C THR A 83 12.90 -28.08 12.29
N GLY A 84 12.50 -28.94 13.23
CA GLY A 84 12.56 -28.69 14.68
C GLY A 84 11.64 -27.55 15.16
N LYS A 85 10.70 -27.08 14.33
CA LYS A 85 9.80 -25.98 14.67
C LYS A 85 8.43 -26.50 15.04
N ILE A 86 7.79 -25.82 16.00
CA ILE A 86 6.40 -26.13 16.36
C ILE A 86 5.48 -25.85 15.16
N CYS A 87 4.68 -26.85 14.81
CA CYS A 87 3.67 -26.74 13.78
C CYS A 87 2.58 -25.76 14.22
N LYS A 88 2.42 -24.67 13.49
CA LYS A 88 1.42 -23.62 13.74
C LYS A 88 0.53 -23.47 12.52
N VAL A 89 -0.74 -23.12 12.75
CA VAL A 89 -1.62 -22.67 11.67
C VAL A 89 -1.29 -21.23 11.36
N ASP A 90 -0.85 -20.99 10.13
CA ASP A 90 -0.61 -19.66 9.60
C ASP A 90 -1.78 -19.31 8.67
N LEU A 91 -2.60 -18.35 9.09
CA LEU A 91 -3.79 -17.92 8.35
C LEU A 91 -3.44 -17.52 6.91
N ASP A 92 -2.44 -16.66 6.77
CA ASP A 92 -2.09 -16.08 5.48
C ASP A 92 -1.54 -17.14 4.51
N ARG A 93 -0.64 -17.98 5.00
CA ARG A 93 0.04 -18.98 4.15
C ARG A 93 -0.81 -20.21 3.86
N MET A 94 -1.55 -20.68 4.86
CA MET A 94 -2.24 -21.95 4.78
C MET A 94 -3.68 -21.82 4.28
N LEU A 95 -4.37 -20.70 4.61
CA LEU A 95 -5.76 -20.49 4.24
C LEU A 95 -5.91 -19.47 3.10
N LEU A 96 -5.29 -18.32 3.25
CA LEU A 96 -5.57 -17.19 2.36
C LEU A 96 -4.78 -17.27 1.05
N LYS A 97 -3.47 -17.46 1.11
CA LYS A 97 -2.63 -17.49 -0.10
C LYS A 97 -3.08 -18.53 -1.15
N PRO A 98 -3.49 -19.75 -0.79
CA PRO A 98 -3.99 -20.72 -1.77
C PRO A 98 -5.25 -20.30 -2.55
N LEU A 99 -6.00 -19.31 -2.04
CA LEU A 99 -7.18 -18.75 -2.72
C LEU A 99 -6.84 -17.66 -3.74
N ALA A 100 -5.59 -17.22 -3.84
CA ALA A 100 -5.17 -16.32 -4.88
C ALA A 100 -5.42 -16.94 -6.26
N GLY A 101 -5.99 -16.18 -7.19
CA GLY A 101 -6.40 -16.68 -8.50
C GLY A 101 -7.74 -17.41 -8.55
N SER A 102 -8.41 -17.65 -7.42
CA SER A 102 -9.73 -18.31 -7.39
C SER A 102 -10.88 -17.46 -7.93
N GLY A 103 -10.67 -16.16 -8.13
CA GLY A 103 -11.72 -15.19 -8.48
C GLY A 103 -12.67 -14.86 -7.31
N ARG A 104 -12.42 -15.39 -6.10
CA ARG A 104 -13.25 -15.19 -4.90
C ARG A 104 -12.52 -14.47 -3.76
N MET A 105 -11.27 -14.06 -3.97
CA MET A 105 -10.49 -13.22 -3.07
C MET A 105 -10.33 -11.83 -3.67
N PHE A 106 -10.57 -10.78 -2.88
CA PHE A 106 -10.55 -9.41 -3.36
C PHE A 106 -9.70 -8.51 -2.48
N CYS A 107 -9.06 -7.52 -3.11
CA CYS A 107 -8.40 -6.41 -2.43
C CYS A 107 -9.43 -5.30 -2.13
N TYR A 108 -9.44 -4.82 -0.91
CA TYR A 108 -10.11 -3.59 -0.52
C TYR A 108 -9.05 -2.52 -0.29
N ASP A 109 -8.72 -1.79 -1.35
CA ASP A 109 -7.73 -0.72 -1.29
C ASP A 109 -8.28 0.45 -0.47
N SER A 110 -7.56 0.86 0.55
CA SER A 110 -7.93 2.02 1.36
C SER A 110 -6.71 2.86 1.73
N PRO A 111 -6.81 4.19 1.66
CA PRO A 111 -5.77 5.11 2.15
C PRO A 111 -5.87 5.35 3.66
N GLU A 112 -6.84 4.74 4.34
CA GLU A 112 -7.02 4.91 5.78
C GLU A 112 -5.78 4.44 6.54
N TYR A 113 -5.60 5.01 7.74
CA TYR A 113 -4.45 4.71 8.57
C TYR A 113 -4.48 3.26 9.07
N VAL A 114 -3.46 2.52 8.70
CA VAL A 114 -3.20 1.16 9.21
C VAL A 114 -1.73 1.05 9.55
N LYS A 115 -1.43 0.58 10.76
CA LYS A 115 -0.06 0.32 11.20
C LYS A 115 -0.06 -0.78 12.27
N ASP A 116 0.88 -1.69 12.14
CA ASP A 116 1.11 -2.75 13.12
C ASP A 116 1.72 -2.17 14.41
N MET A 117 1.25 -2.65 15.56
CA MET A 117 1.68 -2.26 16.90
C MET A 117 2.33 -3.42 17.68
N GLY A 118 2.86 -4.42 16.97
CA GLY A 118 3.38 -5.65 17.57
C GLY A 118 4.70 -5.51 18.35
N THR A 119 5.32 -4.32 18.37
CA THR A 119 6.50 -4.02 19.21
C THR A 119 6.35 -2.69 19.93
N PRO A 120 7.06 -2.48 21.06
CA PRO A 120 7.00 -1.20 21.79
C PRO A 120 7.33 0.01 20.91
N GLU A 121 8.33 -0.10 20.03
CA GLU A 121 8.74 0.99 19.13
C GLU A 121 7.64 1.34 18.15
N ARG A 122 6.93 0.32 17.61
CA ARG A 122 5.80 0.52 16.71
C ARG A 122 4.60 1.12 17.44
N PHE A 123 4.35 0.69 18.68
CA PHE A 123 3.31 1.26 19.53
C PHE A 123 3.54 2.76 19.75
N TYR A 124 4.73 3.16 20.21
CA TYR A 124 5.06 4.57 20.41
C TYR A 124 5.03 5.38 19.10
N ALA A 125 5.37 4.77 17.97
CA ALA A 125 5.24 5.43 16.67
C ALA A 125 3.78 5.70 16.30
N VAL A 126 2.86 4.76 16.62
CA VAL A 126 1.41 4.95 16.41
C VAL A 126 0.85 5.99 17.37
N GLU A 127 1.27 5.97 18.64
CA GLU A 127 0.88 6.99 19.62
C GLU A 127 1.28 8.40 19.14
N LYS A 128 2.51 8.56 18.66
CA LYS A 128 2.98 9.82 18.06
C LYS A 128 2.13 10.25 16.85
N ASP A 129 1.79 9.31 15.98
CA ASP A 129 0.95 9.58 14.80
C ASP A 129 -0.48 9.97 15.22
N TYR A 130 -1.01 9.35 16.27
CA TYR A 130 -2.31 9.69 16.84
C TYR A 130 -2.33 11.10 17.45
N MET A 131 -1.34 11.41 18.28
CA MET A 131 -1.21 12.74 18.90
C MET A 131 -0.97 13.85 17.84
N ALA A 132 -0.31 13.54 16.75
CA ALA A 132 -0.12 14.46 15.62
C ALA A 132 -1.36 14.58 14.70
N GLY A 133 -2.48 13.93 15.04
CA GLY A 133 -3.72 13.99 14.25
C GLY A 133 -3.70 13.19 12.95
N ARG A 134 -2.64 12.44 12.65
CA ARG A 134 -2.49 11.68 11.39
C ARG A 134 -3.55 10.59 11.21
N VAL A 135 -3.93 9.93 12.31
CA VAL A 135 -5.00 8.91 12.31
C VAL A 135 -6.33 9.53 11.91
N THR A 136 -6.65 10.68 12.51
CA THR A 136 -7.87 11.45 12.19
C THR A 136 -7.84 11.99 10.76
N ALA A 137 -6.70 12.49 10.30
CA ALA A 137 -6.54 13.00 8.95
C ALA A 137 -6.73 11.92 7.87
N LYS A 138 -6.34 10.67 8.14
CA LYS A 138 -6.52 9.54 7.22
C LYS A 138 -7.88 8.84 7.32
N ASN A 139 -8.80 9.31 8.17
CA ASN A 139 -10.15 8.77 8.24
C ASN A 139 -11.00 9.32 7.10
N LEU A 140 -11.50 8.45 6.22
CA LEU A 140 -12.30 8.83 5.04
C LEU A 140 -13.62 9.55 5.38
N LYS A 141 -14.10 9.48 6.63
CA LYS A 141 -15.25 10.27 7.08
C LYS A 141 -14.91 11.74 7.29
N ASN A 142 -13.64 12.06 7.48
CA ASN A 142 -13.17 13.41 7.70
C ASN A 142 -12.80 14.05 6.35
N LYS A 143 -13.60 15.01 5.91
CA LYS A 143 -13.28 15.77 4.72
C LYS A 143 -12.06 16.62 4.95
N GLN A 144 -11.07 16.52 4.07
CA GLN A 144 -9.85 17.32 4.09
C GLN A 144 -9.90 18.37 2.99
N LYS A 145 -9.27 19.51 3.24
CA LYS A 145 -9.04 20.54 2.24
C LYS A 145 -7.72 20.25 1.53
N ALA A 146 -7.67 20.43 0.23
CA ALA A 146 -6.46 20.23 -0.55
C ALA A 146 -6.21 21.39 -1.50
N ILE A 147 -4.93 21.67 -1.73
CA ILE A 147 -4.45 22.56 -2.80
C ILE A 147 -3.71 21.66 -3.79
N PHE A 148 -4.16 21.71 -5.04
CA PHE A 148 -3.52 20.98 -6.14
C PHE A 148 -2.52 21.92 -6.82
N LEU A 149 -1.30 21.47 -6.94
CA LEU A 149 -0.22 22.20 -7.58
C LEU A 149 0.23 21.47 -8.83
N ASP A 150 0.43 22.18 -9.93
CA ASP A 150 1.21 21.66 -11.03
C ASP A 150 2.69 21.65 -10.65
N ARG A 151 3.48 20.83 -11.30
CA ARG A 151 4.91 20.71 -11.04
C ARG A 151 5.70 21.74 -11.83
N ASP A 152 5.61 21.64 -13.16
CA ASP A 152 6.48 22.38 -14.06
C ASP A 152 6.06 23.86 -14.19
N GLY A 153 6.94 24.77 -13.81
CA GLY A 153 6.65 26.21 -13.77
C GLY A 153 5.86 26.65 -12.53
N THR A 154 5.51 25.72 -11.61
CA THR A 154 4.83 26.03 -10.35
C THR A 154 5.68 25.64 -9.15
N ILE A 155 6.23 24.44 -9.15
CA ILE A 155 7.12 23.93 -8.10
C ILE A 155 8.57 24.07 -8.52
N ASN A 156 8.89 23.66 -9.74
CA ASN A 156 10.22 23.80 -10.33
C ASN A 156 10.21 24.71 -11.53
N LYS A 157 11.39 25.20 -11.91
CA LYS A 157 11.57 25.96 -13.14
C LYS A 157 11.11 25.13 -14.35
N TYR A 158 10.43 25.77 -15.27
CA TYR A 158 10.00 25.14 -16.51
C TYR A 158 11.19 24.96 -17.45
N VAL A 159 11.52 23.72 -17.81
CA VAL A 159 12.63 23.38 -18.71
C VAL A 159 12.14 22.66 -19.97
N GLY A 160 10.86 22.74 -20.29
CA GLY A 160 10.25 21.95 -21.35
C GLY A 160 9.97 20.54 -20.88
N PHE A 161 10.79 19.59 -21.31
CA PHE A 161 10.70 18.20 -20.86
C PHE A 161 11.81 17.92 -19.85
N LEU A 162 11.44 17.73 -18.59
CA LEU A 162 12.38 17.34 -17.56
C LEU A 162 12.77 15.87 -17.77
N ARG A 163 14.04 15.60 -18.06
CA ARG A 163 14.57 14.27 -18.36
C ARG A 163 15.51 13.75 -17.28
N ASP A 164 16.29 14.65 -16.70
CA ASP A 164 17.33 14.32 -15.72
C ASP A 164 17.11 15.10 -14.43
N ILE A 165 17.52 14.52 -13.31
CA ILE A 165 17.38 15.13 -11.97
C ILE A 165 18.17 16.43 -11.85
N GLU A 166 19.29 16.56 -12.58
CA GLU A 166 20.14 17.74 -12.60
C GLU A 166 19.44 18.96 -13.22
N GLN A 167 18.39 18.73 -14.02
CA GLN A 167 17.56 19.81 -14.60
C GLN A 167 16.49 20.30 -13.63
N PHE A 168 16.28 19.58 -12.51
CA PHE A 168 15.25 19.91 -11.54
C PHE A 168 15.74 21.01 -10.61
N GLU A 169 15.17 22.20 -10.74
CA GLU A 169 15.46 23.35 -9.88
C GLU A 169 14.16 23.91 -9.31
N LEU A 170 14.05 23.96 -7.98
CA LEU A 170 12.89 24.54 -7.32
C LEU A 170 12.80 26.04 -7.57
N LEU A 171 11.58 26.54 -7.70
CA LEU A 171 11.33 27.98 -7.72
C LEU A 171 11.59 28.57 -6.34
N ASP A 172 12.03 29.82 -6.32
CA ASP A 172 12.25 30.56 -5.08
C ASP A 172 10.96 30.67 -4.26
N GLY A 173 11.08 30.38 -2.97
CA GLY A 173 9.96 30.45 -2.03
C GLY A 173 8.96 29.30 -2.07
N VAL A 174 9.08 28.33 -3.00
CA VAL A 174 8.13 27.22 -3.11
C VAL A 174 8.11 26.32 -1.88
N THR A 175 9.27 26.09 -1.28
CA THR A 175 9.40 25.30 -0.04
C THR A 175 8.64 25.94 1.12
N ASP A 176 8.77 27.26 1.28
CA ASP A 176 8.06 28.00 2.31
C ASP A 176 6.55 28.07 2.04
N ALA A 177 6.17 28.18 0.77
CA ALA A 177 4.76 28.17 0.37
C ALA A 177 4.11 26.82 0.70
N ILE A 178 4.75 25.69 0.33
CA ILE A 178 4.25 24.34 0.64
C ILE A 178 4.18 24.13 2.16
N LYS A 179 5.19 24.58 2.90
CA LYS A 179 5.18 24.51 4.36
C LYS A 179 3.99 25.27 4.96
N LYS A 180 3.72 26.48 4.51
CA LYS A 180 2.57 27.28 4.94
C LYS A 180 1.24 26.61 4.59
N ILE A 181 1.12 25.99 3.42
CA ILE A 181 -0.06 25.21 3.02
C ILE A 181 -0.31 24.11 4.05
N ASN A 182 0.70 23.31 4.37
CA ASN A 182 0.60 22.20 5.32
C ASN A 182 0.29 22.68 6.74
N GLU A 183 0.97 23.74 7.20
CA GLU A 183 0.72 24.36 8.52
C GLU A 183 -0.69 24.94 8.65
N SER A 184 -1.31 25.33 7.52
CA SER A 184 -2.70 25.81 7.47
C SER A 184 -3.72 24.68 7.46
N GLY A 185 -3.30 23.41 7.56
CA GLY A 185 -4.17 22.25 7.59
C GLY A 185 -4.73 21.85 6.22
N TYR A 186 -4.09 22.29 5.14
CA TYR A 186 -4.39 21.83 3.78
C TYR A 186 -3.42 20.72 3.36
N LEU A 187 -3.92 19.75 2.61
CA LEU A 187 -3.07 18.82 1.87
C LEU A 187 -2.49 19.54 0.64
N CYS A 188 -1.20 19.38 0.42
CA CYS A 188 -0.55 19.80 -0.81
C CYS A 188 -0.43 18.59 -1.74
N ILE A 189 -1.12 18.60 -2.87
CA ILE A 189 -1.17 17.50 -3.83
C ILE A 189 -0.57 17.97 -5.14
N VAL A 190 0.52 17.33 -5.57
CA VAL A 190 1.15 17.62 -6.86
C VAL A 190 0.48 16.78 -7.94
N VAL A 191 -0.01 17.45 -8.98
CA VAL A 191 -0.58 16.82 -10.17
C VAL A 191 0.19 17.31 -11.38
N THR A 192 0.86 16.42 -12.07
CA THR A 192 1.69 16.75 -13.21
C THR A 192 1.47 15.81 -14.38
N ASN A 193 1.52 16.32 -15.60
CA ASN A 193 1.48 15.53 -16.82
C ASN A 193 2.90 15.39 -17.37
N GLN A 194 3.41 14.18 -17.43
CA GLN A 194 4.78 13.88 -17.85
C GLN A 194 4.80 13.03 -19.11
N PRO A 195 4.72 13.63 -20.31
CA PRO A 195 4.71 12.89 -21.56
C PRO A 195 6.03 12.18 -21.88
N VAL A 196 7.12 12.57 -21.22
CA VAL A 196 8.46 11.99 -21.37
C VAL A 196 8.46 10.51 -20.97
N ILE A 197 7.73 10.16 -19.90
CA ILE A 197 7.57 8.78 -19.44
C ILE A 197 6.96 7.88 -20.54
N ALA A 198 5.92 8.36 -21.21
CA ALA A 198 5.25 7.62 -22.28
C ALA A 198 6.12 7.45 -23.52
N ARG A 199 7.13 8.32 -23.73
CA ARG A 199 8.06 8.28 -24.85
C ARG A 199 9.31 7.46 -24.57
N SER A 200 9.44 6.88 -23.36
CA SER A 200 10.65 6.17 -22.91
C SER A 200 11.95 7.00 -23.03
N GLU A 201 11.83 8.31 -22.94
CA GLU A 201 12.94 9.26 -23.01
C GLU A 201 13.56 9.56 -21.65
N GLU A 202 13.05 8.94 -20.59
CA GLU A 202 13.50 9.09 -19.21
C GLU A 202 14.00 7.77 -18.63
N HIS A 203 15.10 7.81 -17.88
CA HIS A 203 15.49 6.75 -16.96
C HIS A 203 14.63 6.84 -15.69
N THR A 204 13.37 6.46 -15.79
CA THR A 204 12.29 6.72 -14.84
C THR A 204 12.36 5.99 -13.52
N SER A 205 13.26 5.04 -13.35
CA SER A 205 13.34 4.22 -12.13
C SER A 205 13.66 5.02 -10.87
N GLU A 206 14.33 6.17 -10.99
CA GLU A 206 14.77 6.97 -9.85
C GLU A 206 13.79 8.10 -9.47
N LEU A 207 13.08 8.70 -10.44
CA LEU A 207 12.10 9.76 -10.15
C LEU A 207 10.79 9.22 -9.55
N GLN A 208 10.44 7.98 -9.81
CA GLN A 208 9.29 7.31 -9.15
C GLN A 208 9.61 6.90 -7.71
N SER A 209 10.86 6.88 -7.31
CA SER A 209 11.31 6.47 -5.98
C SER A 209 11.51 7.61 -4.99
N LEU A 210 11.07 8.85 -5.30
CA LEU A 210 11.01 9.92 -4.30
C LEU A 210 9.79 9.66 -3.37
N PRO A 211 9.95 8.81 -2.33
CA PRO A 211 8.83 8.36 -1.49
C PRO A 211 8.36 9.43 -0.51
N ASN A 212 8.90 10.65 -0.58
CA ASN A 212 8.73 11.67 0.47
C ASN A 212 8.11 13.00 -0.01
N LEU A 213 7.57 13.06 -1.21
CA LEU A 213 6.78 14.21 -1.66
C LEU A 213 5.27 14.04 -1.43
N VAL A 214 4.87 13.03 -0.66
CA VAL A 214 3.53 12.95 -0.09
C VAL A 214 3.62 13.54 1.31
N CYS A 215 3.43 14.83 1.38
CA CYS A 215 3.15 15.50 2.65
C CYS A 215 1.73 15.18 3.12
#